data_9480ef02c159364c0378379267796fdf
#
_entry.id   9480ef02c159364c0378379267796fdf
#
_cell.length_a   1.000
_cell.length_b   1.000
_cell.length_c   1.000
_cell.angle_alpha   90.00
_cell.angle_beta   90.00
_cell.angle_gamma   90.00
#
_symmetry.space_group_name_H-M   'P 1'
#
loop_
_entity.id
_entity.type
_entity.pdbx_description
1 polymer ?
#
loop_
_entity_poly.entity_id
_entity_poly.type
_entity_poly.pdbx_seq_one_letter_code
_entity_poly.pdbx_strand_id
1 'polypeptide(L)'
;YIELTKPRIAEGGETARAAQNVLVYVMQGILKLLHPFMPFITEEIWQSMPIVADKDNNPESIMISAWPVYDEKLHFAAEQTDFTKVVDAIRAIRVQRNELNVPPSKKVTMYIETSETALFEGAKAFFERLAGAGELTVSEKAETSDDMVTIVTANARIFMPMGELVDKEKELARLEKERKAAQKDIDFLSGKLSNQGFLSKAPAQQI
;
A
#
# COMPACT_ATOMS: atom_id res chain seq x y z
N TYR A 1 1.40 7.85 -3.99
CA TYR A 1 0.98 9.27 -4.08
C TYR A 1 -0.25 9.44 -5.01
N ILE A 2 -0.24 8.91 -6.23
CA ILE A 2 -1.33 9.06 -7.21
C ILE A 2 -2.70 8.68 -6.62
N GLU A 3 -2.81 7.55 -5.91
CA GLU A 3 -4.07 7.14 -5.28
C GLU A 3 -4.53 8.14 -4.18
N LEU A 4 -3.60 8.80 -3.52
CA LEU A 4 -3.88 9.77 -2.47
C LEU A 4 -4.29 11.15 -3.01
N THR A 5 -3.93 11.47 -4.25
CA THR A 5 -4.35 12.72 -4.88
C THR A 5 -5.76 12.68 -5.46
N LYS A 6 -6.29 11.48 -5.79
CA LYS A 6 -7.61 11.33 -6.41
C LYS A 6 -8.75 11.99 -5.62
N PRO A 7 -8.90 11.81 -4.30
CA PRO A 7 -9.93 12.51 -3.52
C PRO A 7 -9.76 14.03 -3.56
N ARG A 8 -8.51 14.51 -3.36
CA ARG A 8 -8.20 15.94 -3.38
C ARG A 8 -8.55 16.61 -4.71
N ILE A 9 -8.26 15.92 -5.82
CA ILE A 9 -8.60 16.40 -7.17
C ILE A 9 -10.11 16.41 -7.38
N ALA A 10 -10.84 15.41 -6.86
CA ALA A 10 -12.29 15.34 -6.95
C ALA A 10 -13.01 16.43 -6.14
N GLU A 11 -12.47 16.82 -4.98
CA GLU A 11 -13.00 17.89 -4.14
C GLU A 11 -12.78 19.29 -4.76
N GLY A 12 -11.75 19.44 -5.59
CA GLY A 12 -11.42 20.72 -6.20
C GLY A 12 -10.68 21.68 -5.27
N GLY A 13 -10.67 22.98 -5.64
CA GLY A 13 -10.08 24.05 -4.83
C GLY A 13 -8.54 24.10 -4.86
N GLU A 14 -7.94 24.77 -3.86
CA GLU A 14 -6.50 24.98 -3.79
C GLU A 14 -5.71 23.68 -3.56
N THR A 15 -6.24 22.77 -2.76
CA THR A 15 -5.60 21.48 -2.48
C THR A 15 -5.51 20.61 -3.72
N ALA A 16 -6.54 20.65 -4.59
CA ALA A 16 -6.53 19.97 -5.88
C ALA A 16 -5.48 20.58 -6.82
N ARG A 17 -5.41 21.92 -6.90
CA ARG A 17 -4.39 22.63 -7.69
C ARG A 17 -2.98 22.27 -7.24
N ALA A 18 -2.72 22.28 -5.94
CA ALA A 18 -1.43 21.91 -5.41
C ALA A 18 -1.06 20.46 -5.80
N ALA A 19 -2.00 19.53 -5.68
CA ALA A 19 -1.78 18.13 -6.08
C ALA A 19 -1.53 18.01 -7.59
N GLN A 20 -2.28 18.71 -8.43
CA GLN A 20 -2.09 18.72 -9.88
C GLN A 20 -0.73 19.32 -10.27
N ASN A 21 -0.32 20.43 -9.67
CA ASN A 21 0.97 21.06 -9.93
C ASN A 21 2.13 20.11 -9.58
N VAL A 22 2.06 19.43 -8.43
CA VAL A 22 3.08 18.44 -8.06
C VAL A 22 3.13 17.29 -9.05
N LEU A 23 1.96 16.76 -9.47
CA LEU A 23 1.91 15.68 -10.47
C LEU A 23 2.51 16.10 -11.81
N VAL A 24 2.18 17.30 -12.30
CA VAL A 24 2.72 17.84 -13.56
C VAL A 24 4.23 18.06 -13.44
N TYR A 25 4.70 18.67 -12.36
CA TYR A 25 6.12 18.92 -12.11
C TYR A 25 6.95 17.62 -12.13
N VAL A 26 6.48 16.62 -11.38
CA VAL A 26 7.16 15.32 -11.34
C VAL A 26 7.11 14.61 -12.69
N MET A 27 5.97 14.65 -13.39
CA MET A 27 5.83 14.06 -14.71
C MET A 27 6.77 14.71 -15.73
N GLN A 28 6.87 16.04 -15.75
CA GLN A 28 7.82 16.75 -16.62
C GLN A 28 9.26 16.31 -16.36
N GLY A 29 9.65 16.20 -15.10
CA GLY A 29 10.99 15.69 -14.72
C GLY A 29 11.24 14.27 -15.23
N ILE A 30 10.28 13.38 -15.04
CA ILE A 30 10.36 11.98 -15.53
C ILE A 30 10.48 11.95 -17.06
N LEU A 31 9.66 12.70 -17.77
CA LEU A 31 9.68 12.73 -19.24
C LEU A 31 11.02 13.24 -19.78
N LYS A 32 11.56 14.32 -19.17
CA LYS A 32 12.87 14.86 -19.56
C LYS A 32 13.99 13.84 -19.36
N LEU A 33 13.98 13.12 -18.23
CA LEU A 33 14.99 12.07 -17.93
C LEU A 33 14.87 10.85 -18.87
N LEU A 34 13.66 10.51 -19.28
CA LEU A 34 13.39 9.37 -20.18
C LEU A 34 13.58 9.71 -21.67
N HIS A 35 13.47 10.98 -22.04
CA HIS A 35 13.47 11.40 -23.45
C HIS A 35 14.66 10.88 -24.27
N PRO A 36 15.91 10.85 -23.76
CA PRO A 36 17.05 10.30 -24.51
C PRO A 36 16.89 8.82 -24.90
N PHE A 37 16.08 8.06 -24.16
CA PHE A 37 15.88 6.64 -24.40
C PHE A 37 14.59 6.34 -25.18
N MET A 38 13.57 7.19 -25.02
CA MET A 38 12.22 6.97 -25.56
C MET A 38 11.65 8.27 -26.16
N PRO A 39 12.30 8.84 -27.21
CA PRO A 39 11.99 10.20 -27.66
C PRO A 39 10.56 10.38 -28.17
N PHE A 40 10.01 9.42 -28.89
CA PHE A 40 8.69 9.56 -29.50
C PHE A 40 7.56 9.57 -28.46
N ILE A 41 7.54 8.61 -27.56
CA ILE A 41 6.47 8.51 -26.56
C ILE A 41 6.53 9.65 -25.54
N THR A 42 7.72 10.08 -25.16
CA THR A 42 7.88 11.18 -24.20
C THR A 42 7.48 12.52 -24.83
N GLU A 43 7.74 12.75 -26.12
CA GLU A 43 7.24 13.93 -26.83
C GLU A 43 5.72 13.92 -26.94
N GLU A 44 5.11 12.78 -27.30
CA GLU A 44 3.65 12.65 -27.43
C GLU A 44 2.95 12.95 -26.08
N ILE A 45 3.49 12.40 -24.98
CA ILE A 45 2.96 12.69 -23.66
C ILE A 45 3.16 14.17 -23.31
N TRP A 46 4.33 14.74 -23.60
CA TRP A 46 4.63 16.15 -23.36
C TRP A 46 3.62 17.07 -24.04
N GLN A 47 3.30 16.83 -25.31
CA GLN A 47 2.32 17.58 -26.08
C GLN A 47 0.89 17.46 -25.53
N SER A 48 0.59 16.34 -24.87
CA SER A 48 -0.71 16.06 -24.27
C SER A 48 -0.87 16.61 -22.85
N MET A 49 0.22 17.11 -22.23
CA MET A 49 0.17 17.63 -20.86
C MET A 49 -0.52 19.00 -20.80
N PRO A 50 -1.27 19.29 -19.72
CA PRO A 50 -1.82 20.59 -19.51
C PRO A 50 -0.68 21.63 -19.42
N ILE A 51 -0.79 22.70 -20.20
CA ILE A 51 0.17 23.80 -20.14
C ILE A 51 0.07 24.47 -18.76
N VAL A 52 1.08 24.26 -17.94
CA VAL A 52 1.27 25.08 -16.74
C VAL A 52 1.68 26.46 -17.21
N ALA A 53 1.11 27.51 -16.65
CA ALA A 53 1.16 28.89 -17.14
C ALA A 53 2.56 29.55 -17.25
N ASP A 54 3.61 28.81 -17.11
CA ASP A 54 5.00 29.22 -17.23
C ASP A 54 5.56 28.78 -18.60
N LYS A 55 5.48 29.72 -19.59
CA LYS A 55 5.99 29.47 -20.94
C LYS A 55 7.50 29.20 -20.97
N ASP A 56 8.24 29.69 -20.00
CA ASP A 56 9.70 29.54 -19.95
C ASP A 56 10.10 28.12 -19.52
N ASN A 57 9.21 27.43 -18.79
CA ASN A 57 9.45 26.07 -18.30
C ASN A 57 8.71 24.98 -19.12
N ASN A 58 7.83 25.35 -20.03
CA ASN A 58 7.06 24.43 -20.86
C ASN A 58 7.18 24.77 -22.36
N PRO A 59 8.35 24.54 -22.98
CA PRO A 59 8.58 24.82 -24.39
C PRO A 59 7.73 23.94 -25.31
N GLU A 60 7.59 24.34 -26.57
CA GLU A 60 6.80 23.63 -27.59
C GLU A 60 7.19 22.14 -27.76
N SER A 61 8.44 21.81 -27.52
CA SER A 61 8.95 20.44 -27.58
C SER A 61 9.83 20.15 -26.37
N ILE A 62 9.76 18.93 -25.89
CA ILE A 62 10.63 18.46 -24.82
C ILE A 62 12.12 18.51 -25.23
N MET A 63 12.43 18.40 -26.54
CA MET A 63 13.79 18.43 -27.08
C MET A 63 14.53 19.74 -26.78
N ILE A 64 13.80 20.86 -26.71
CA ILE A 64 14.37 22.18 -26.41
C ILE A 64 14.19 22.59 -24.95
N SER A 65 13.67 21.69 -24.12
CA SER A 65 13.50 21.93 -22.68
C SER A 65 14.83 21.83 -21.93
N ALA A 66 14.98 22.65 -20.89
CA ALA A 66 16.13 22.54 -20.02
C ALA A 66 16.15 21.19 -19.28
N TRP A 67 17.36 20.63 -19.11
CA TRP A 67 17.56 19.39 -18.33
C TRP A 67 17.22 19.63 -16.86
N PRO A 68 16.60 18.64 -16.17
CA PRO A 68 16.27 18.79 -14.77
C PRO A 68 17.53 19.03 -13.92
N VAL A 69 17.48 20.01 -13.05
CA VAL A 69 18.56 20.34 -12.11
C VAL A 69 18.06 20.09 -10.70
N TYR A 70 18.93 19.53 -9.84
CA TYR A 70 18.60 19.36 -8.43
C TYR A 70 18.39 20.71 -7.75
N ASP A 71 17.27 20.81 -7.02
CA ASP A 71 16.96 21.97 -6.20
C ASP A 71 16.86 21.54 -4.73
N GLU A 72 17.79 22.00 -3.91
CA GLU A 72 17.84 21.70 -2.48
C GLU A 72 16.58 22.16 -1.72
N LYS A 73 15.91 23.21 -2.20
CA LYS A 73 14.65 23.70 -1.62
C LYS A 73 13.51 22.72 -1.71
N LEU A 74 13.62 21.74 -2.61
CA LEU A 74 12.65 20.64 -2.78
C LEU A 74 13.06 19.37 -2.02
N HIS A 75 14.04 19.47 -1.14
CA HIS A 75 14.47 18.37 -0.28
C HIS A 75 13.72 18.41 1.06
N PHE A 76 12.67 17.63 1.15
CA PHE A 76 11.74 17.56 2.31
C PHE A 76 12.07 16.35 3.20
N ALA A 77 13.28 16.31 3.78
CA ALA A 77 13.78 15.14 4.53
C ALA A 77 12.94 14.84 5.80
N ALA A 78 12.47 15.86 6.49
CA ALA A 78 11.65 15.69 7.69
C ALA A 78 10.27 15.10 7.33
N GLU A 79 9.61 15.72 6.34
CA GLU A 79 8.29 15.28 5.85
C GLU A 79 8.36 13.88 5.22
N GLN A 80 9.46 13.56 4.54
CA GLN A 80 9.71 12.22 4.01
C GLN A 80 9.79 11.19 5.14
N THR A 81 10.50 11.51 6.22
CA THR A 81 10.63 10.63 7.39
C THR A 81 9.27 10.40 8.03
N ASP A 82 8.50 11.46 8.25
CA ASP A 82 7.17 11.37 8.85
C ASP A 82 6.20 10.61 7.96
N PHE A 83 6.21 10.89 6.65
CA PHE A 83 5.38 10.16 5.72
C PHE A 83 5.73 8.66 5.65
N THR A 84 7.01 8.31 5.81
CA THR A 84 7.46 6.91 5.84
C THR A 84 6.87 6.17 7.02
N LYS A 85 6.76 6.78 8.21
CA LYS A 85 6.09 6.18 9.37
C LYS A 85 4.63 5.80 9.08
N VAL A 86 3.91 6.70 8.42
CA VAL A 86 2.51 6.47 8.01
C VAL A 86 2.42 5.34 6.98
N VAL A 87 3.31 5.33 5.99
CA VAL A 87 3.36 4.27 4.95
C VAL A 87 3.65 2.92 5.57
N ASP A 88 4.58 2.83 6.51
CA ASP A 88 4.92 1.57 7.19
C ASP A 88 3.77 1.05 8.03
N ALA A 89 3.04 1.91 8.72
CA ALA A 89 1.82 1.55 9.43
C ALA A 89 0.74 1.00 8.48
N ILE A 90 0.47 1.69 7.37
CA ILE A 90 -0.49 1.24 6.35
C ILE A 90 -0.07 -0.10 5.76
N ARG A 91 1.22 -0.29 5.48
CA ARG A 91 1.77 -1.55 4.96
C ARG A 91 1.57 -2.69 5.95
N ALA A 92 1.88 -2.48 7.23
CA ALA A 92 1.70 -3.47 8.28
C ALA A 92 0.22 -3.88 8.42
N ILE A 93 -0.71 -2.93 8.40
CA ILE A 93 -2.15 -3.21 8.40
C ILE A 93 -2.54 -4.07 7.19
N ARG A 94 -2.07 -3.74 6.00
CA ARG A 94 -2.40 -4.48 4.77
C ARG A 94 -1.86 -5.91 4.80
N VAL A 95 -0.66 -6.11 5.33
CA VAL A 95 -0.08 -7.45 5.52
C VAL A 95 -0.96 -8.27 6.45
N GLN A 96 -1.30 -7.72 7.63
CA GLN A 96 -2.15 -8.41 8.60
C GLN A 96 -3.55 -8.72 8.07
N ARG A 97 -4.17 -7.78 7.34
CA ARG A 97 -5.46 -8.01 6.70
C ARG A 97 -5.41 -9.10 5.64
N ASN A 98 -4.30 -9.18 4.90
CA ASN A 98 -4.09 -10.23 3.89
C ASN A 98 -3.90 -11.60 4.54
N GLU A 99 -3.14 -11.69 5.63
CA GLU A 99 -2.96 -12.93 6.41
C GLU A 99 -4.29 -13.45 6.97
N LEU A 100 -5.16 -12.54 7.40
CA LEU A 100 -6.51 -12.86 7.89
C LEU A 100 -7.55 -13.02 6.77
N ASN A 101 -7.15 -12.93 5.50
CA ASN A 101 -8.02 -13.01 4.32
C ASN A 101 -9.19 -12.01 4.36
N VAL A 102 -8.99 -10.82 4.93
CA VAL A 102 -9.99 -9.76 5.00
C VAL A 102 -10.20 -9.15 3.61
N PRO A 103 -11.43 -9.13 3.07
CA PRO A 103 -11.68 -8.53 1.77
C PRO A 103 -11.25 -7.06 1.72
N PRO A 104 -10.63 -6.58 0.61
CA PRO A 104 -10.18 -5.19 0.50
C PRO A 104 -11.29 -4.15 0.68
N SER A 105 -12.53 -4.49 0.29
CA SER A 105 -13.70 -3.63 0.41
C SER A 105 -14.24 -3.51 1.84
N LYS A 106 -13.87 -4.43 2.73
CA LYS A 106 -14.35 -4.43 4.12
C LYS A 106 -13.69 -3.32 4.91
N LYS A 107 -14.50 -2.43 5.45
CA LYS A 107 -14.05 -1.38 6.38
C LYS A 107 -14.02 -1.92 7.79
N VAL A 108 -13.01 -1.51 8.57
CA VAL A 108 -12.77 -1.98 9.94
C VAL A 108 -12.42 -0.79 10.82
N THR A 109 -12.92 -0.79 12.04
CA THR A 109 -12.53 0.19 13.07
C THR A 109 -11.08 -0.03 13.46
N MET A 110 -10.33 1.07 13.56
CA MET A 110 -8.90 1.03 13.89
C MET A 110 -8.58 2.01 15.01
N TYR A 111 -7.78 1.55 15.96
CA TYR A 111 -7.24 2.39 17.02
C TYR A 111 -5.72 2.43 16.87
N ILE A 112 -5.17 3.64 16.81
CA ILE A 112 -3.71 3.85 16.70
C ILE A 112 -3.21 4.50 17.97
N GLU A 113 -2.34 3.78 18.67
CA GLU A 113 -1.59 4.27 19.83
C GLU A 113 -0.22 4.76 19.36
N THR A 114 0.06 6.04 19.56
CA THR A 114 1.32 6.66 19.15
C THR A 114 1.58 7.94 19.93
N SER A 115 2.85 8.29 20.11
CA SER A 115 3.25 9.60 20.62
C SER A 115 3.15 10.74 19.59
N GLU A 116 3.03 10.38 18.30
CA GLU A 116 2.96 11.32 17.17
C GLU A 116 1.51 11.49 16.68
N THR A 117 0.59 11.78 17.59
CA THR A 117 -0.85 11.81 17.32
C THR A 117 -1.23 12.76 16.19
N ALA A 118 -0.64 13.96 16.15
CA ALA A 118 -0.91 14.95 15.10
C ALA A 118 -0.55 14.46 13.69
N LEU A 119 0.54 13.68 13.55
CA LEU A 119 0.97 13.10 12.28
C LEU A 119 -0.05 12.07 11.78
N PHE A 120 -0.46 11.15 12.65
CA PHE A 120 -1.39 10.09 12.28
C PHE A 120 -2.82 10.59 12.11
N GLU A 121 -3.26 11.58 12.86
CA GLU A 121 -4.53 12.28 12.67
C GLU A 121 -4.57 12.97 11.29
N GLY A 122 -3.51 13.69 10.93
CA GLY A 122 -3.38 14.32 9.61
C GLY A 122 -3.38 13.33 8.44
N ALA A 123 -3.02 12.07 8.71
CA ALA A 123 -2.99 10.99 7.73
C ALA A 123 -4.28 10.16 7.66
N LYS A 124 -5.34 10.51 8.38
CA LYS A 124 -6.59 9.74 8.50
C LYS A 124 -7.16 9.31 7.14
N ALA A 125 -7.23 10.22 6.18
CA ALA A 125 -7.72 9.92 4.83
C ALA A 125 -6.89 8.84 4.11
N PHE A 126 -5.60 8.71 4.45
CA PHE A 126 -4.73 7.68 3.88
C PHE A 126 -5.05 6.30 4.46
N PHE A 127 -5.31 6.20 5.76
CA PHE A 127 -5.75 4.96 6.39
C PHE A 127 -7.13 4.52 5.88
N GLU A 128 -8.07 5.44 5.74
CA GLU A 128 -9.41 5.16 5.20
C GLU A 128 -9.33 4.59 3.78
N ARG A 129 -8.49 5.18 2.93
CA ARG A 129 -8.40 4.79 1.53
C ARG A 129 -7.50 3.59 1.29
N LEU A 130 -6.34 3.51 1.95
CA LEU A 130 -5.31 2.53 1.64
C LEU A 130 -5.27 1.35 2.60
N ALA A 131 -5.69 1.54 3.85
CA ALA A 131 -5.72 0.50 4.86
C ALA A 131 -7.13 -0.07 5.10
N GLY A 132 -8.17 0.58 4.56
CA GLY A 132 -9.56 0.18 4.75
C GLY A 132 -10.09 0.49 6.14
N ALA A 133 -9.62 1.59 6.74
CA ALA A 133 -10.22 2.08 7.97
C ALA A 133 -11.66 2.53 7.71
N GLY A 134 -12.58 2.12 8.56
CA GLY A 134 -13.95 2.62 8.63
C GLY A 134 -14.02 3.80 9.58
N GLU A 135 -13.65 3.56 10.81
CA GLU A 135 -13.46 4.57 11.85
C GLU A 135 -12.02 4.50 12.34
N LEU A 136 -11.39 5.65 12.52
CA LEU A 136 -10.02 5.74 13.00
C LEU A 136 -9.94 6.65 14.22
N THR A 137 -9.45 6.09 15.32
CA THR A 137 -9.14 6.82 16.56
C THR A 137 -7.64 6.81 16.77
N VAL A 138 -7.03 7.98 16.96
CA VAL A 138 -5.61 8.13 17.26
C VAL A 138 -5.47 8.69 18.67
N SER A 139 -4.63 8.09 19.51
CA SER A 139 -4.40 8.52 20.88
C SER A 139 -3.01 8.14 21.36
N GLU A 140 -2.52 8.78 22.41
CA GLU A 140 -1.27 8.38 23.08
C GLU A 140 -1.40 7.03 23.81
N LYS A 141 -2.62 6.67 24.19
CA LYS A 141 -2.92 5.40 24.85
C LYS A 141 -4.29 4.93 24.38
N ALA A 142 -4.33 3.79 23.72
CA ALA A 142 -5.57 3.19 23.25
C ALA A 142 -6.20 2.32 24.36
N GLU A 143 -7.52 2.39 24.46
CA GLU A 143 -8.28 1.40 25.23
C GLU A 143 -8.34 0.11 24.42
N THR A 144 -7.69 -0.93 24.94
CA THR A 144 -7.57 -2.23 24.25
C THR A 144 -8.38 -3.29 24.97
N SER A 145 -8.96 -4.22 24.22
CA SER A 145 -9.58 -5.44 24.73
C SER A 145 -8.82 -6.67 24.25
N ASP A 146 -8.97 -7.80 24.94
CA ASP A 146 -8.31 -9.05 24.60
C ASP A 146 -8.74 -9.63 23.23
N ASP A 147 -9.83 -9.11 22.64
CA ASP A 147 -10.35 -9.53 21.34
C ASP A 147 -9.87 -8.64 20.17
N MET A 148 -8.75 -7.97 20.32
CA MET A 148 -8.16 -7.12 19.29
C MET A 148 -6.90 -7.72 18.68
N VAL A 149 -6.80 -7.66 17.37
CA VAL A 149 -5.55 -7.91 16.64
C VAL A 149 -4.63 -6.72 16.84
N THR A 150 -3.44 -6.98 17.34
CA THR A 150 -2.42 -5.97 17.61
C THR A 150 -1.32 -6.02 16.55
N ILE A 151 -1.05 -4.88 15.93
CA ILE A 151 0.06 -4.70 14.99
C ILE A 151 1.03 -3.72 15.63
N VAL A 152 2.30 -4.10 15.70
CA VAL A 152 3.36 -3.25 16.26
C VAL A 152 4.27 -2.79 15.13
N THR A 153 4.45 -1.48 15.03
CA THR A 153 5.43 -0.84 14.15
C THR A 153 6.44 -0.07 14.98
N ALA A 154 7.46 0.50 14.35
CA ALA A 154 8.47 1.28 15.07
C ALA A 154 7.89 2.53 15.79
N ASN A 155 6.80 3.11 15.25
CA ASN A 155 6.27 4.39 15.69
C ASN A 155 4.82 4.34 16.19
N ALA A 156 4.14 3.19 16.06
CA ALA A 156 2.75 3.05 16.46
C ALA A 156 2.38 1.61 16.80
N ARG A 157 1.37 1.47 17.64
CA ARG A 157 0.62 0.22 17.84
C ARG A 157 -0.77 0.40 17.27
N ILE A 158 -1.23 -0.56 16.49
CA ILE A 158 -2.51 -0.49 15.81
C ILE A 158 -3.36 -1.66 16.29
N PHE A 159 -4.58 -1.37 16.70
CA PHE A 159 -5.52 -2.35 17.20
C PHE A 159 -6.75 -2.39 16.29
N MET A 160 -7.18 -3.60 15.96
CA MET A 160 -8.37 -3.84 15.15
C MET A 160 -9.24 -4.92 15.80
N PRO A 161 -10.55 -4.71 16.01
CA PRO A 161 -11.44 -5.72 16.57
C PRO A 161 -11.47 -6.99 15.70
N MET A 162 -11.15 -8.16 16.29
CA MET A 162 -11.13 -9.43 15.56
C MET A 162 -12.48 -9.77 14.95
N GLY A 163 -13.58 -9.47 15.64
CA GLY A 163 -14.94 -9.70 15.15
C GLY A 163 -15.31 -8.91 13.90
N GLU A 164 -14.67 -7.75 13.68
CA GLU A 164 -14.84 -6.98 12.45
C GLU A 164 -13.94 -7.49 11.33
N LEU A 165 -12.80 -8.09 11.64
CA LEU A 165 -11.86 -8.61 10.63
C LEU A 165 -12.36 -9.91 10.03
N VAL A 166 -12.79 -10.84 10.85
CA VAL A 166 -13.06 -12.22 10.45
C VAL A 166 -14.47 -12.62 10.87
N ASP A 167 -15.19 -13.25 9.96
CA ASP A 167 -16.41 -13.99 10.27
C ASP A 167 -15.98 -15.34 10.85
N LYS A 168 -16.08 -15.49 12.17
CA LYS A 168 -15.59 -16.68 12.91
C LYS A 168 -16.13 -18.00 12.33
N GLU A 169 -17.39 -18.02 11.90
CA GLU A 169 -18.01 -19.23 11.36
C GLU A 169 -17.42 -19.60 9.99
N LYS A 170 -17.27 -18.60 9.12
CA LYS A 170 -16.67 -18.82 7.78
C LYS A 170 -15.22 -19.20 7.85
N GLU A 171 -14.46 -18.58 8.76
CA GLU A 171 -13.05 -18.89 8.92
C GLU A 171 -12.83 -20.28 9.53
N LEU A 172 -13.64 -20.69 10.51
CA LEU A 172 -13.62 -22.04 11.02
C LEU A 172 -13.92 -23.06 9.93
N ALA A 173 -14.94 -22.81 9.11
CA ALA A 173 -15.30 -23.68 7.99
C ALA A 173 -14.16 -23.76 6.95
N ARG A 174 -13.47 -22.66 6.67
CA ARG A 174 -12.31 -22.60 5.78
C ARG A 174 -11.16 -23.42 6.34
N LEU A 175 -10.78 -23.17 7.58
CA LEU A 175 -9.69 -23.89 8.26
C LEU A 175 -9.95 -25.39 8.37
N GLU A 176 -11.20 -25.78 8.65
CA GLU A 176 -11.58 -27.21 8.64
C GLU A 176 -11.44 -27.84 7.26
N LYS A 177 -11.80 -27.12 6.20
CA LYS A 177 -11.64 -27.60 4.82
C LYS A 177 -10.16 -27.75 4.46
N GLU A 178 -9.32 -26.78 4.81
CA GLU A 178 -7.86 -26.84 4.60
C GLU A 178 -7.23 -27.98 5.39
N ARG A 179 -7.62 -28.14 6.68
CA ARG A 179 -7.16 -29.26 7.51
C ARG A 179 -7.51 -30.61 6.90
N LYS A 180 -8.75 -30.74 6.39
CA LYS A 180 -9.18 -31.99 5.73
C LYS A 180 -8.42 -32.26 4.43
N ALA A 181 -8.09 -31.19 3.67
CA ALA A 181 -7.28 -31.35 2.46
C ALA A 181 -5.84 -31.75 2.79
N ALA A 182 -5.19 -31.08 3.73
CA ALA A 182 -3.86 -31.42 4.18
C ALA A 182 -3.78 -32.84 4.77
N GLN A 183 -4.81 -33.27 5.53
CA GLN A 183 -4.88 -34.64 6.05
C GLN A 183 -4.97 -35.67 4.93
N LYS A 184 -5.77 -35.41 3.89
CA LYS A 184 -5.84 -36.30 2.71
C LYS A 184 -4.49 -36.43 1.98
N ASP A 185 -3.77 -35.31 1.86
CA ASP A 185 -2.45 -35.28 1.23
C ASP A 185 -1.44 -36.07 2.06
N ILE A 186 -1.48 -35.94 3.39
CA ILE A 186 -0.67 -36.75 4.31
C ILE A 186 -1.00 -38.23 4.19
N ASP A 187 -2.27 -38.59 4.20
CA ASP A 187 -2.73 -39.99 4.09
C ASP A 187 -2.31 -40.58 2.73
N PHE A 188 -2.45 -39.80 1.65
CA PHE A 188 -2.04 -40.24 0.31
C PHE A 188 -0.52 -40.44 0.20
N LEU A 189 0.27 -39.49 0.72
CA LEU A 189 1.73 -39.54 0.70
C LEU A 189 2.24 -40.69 1.61
N SER A 190 1.65 -40.85 2.79
CA SER A 190 1.95 -41.97 3.70
C SER A 190 1.62 -43.32 3.08
N GLY A 191 0.49 -43.42 2.38
CA GLY A 191 0.12 -44.62 1.60
C GLY A 191 1.10 -44.92 0.48
N LYS A 192 1.62 -43.91 -0.20
CA LYS A 192 2.69 -44.10 -1.20
C LYS A 192 4.01 -44.54 -0.58
N LEU A 193 4.42 -43.95 0.55
CA LEU A 193 5.65 -44.27 1.25
C LEU A 193 5.59 -45.70 1.92
N SER A 194 4.41 -46.18 2.24
CA SER A 194 4.25 -47.55 2.76
C SER A 194 4.19 -48.64 1.65
N ASN A 195 4.04 -48.22 0.38
CA ASN A 195 4.00 -49.14 -0.75
C ASN A 195 5.40 -49.49 -1.24
N GLN A 196 5.89 -50.67 -0.90
CA GLN A 196 7.22 -51.17 -1.31
C GLN A 196 7.38 -51.23 -2.83
N GLY A 197 6.31 -51.45 -3.60
CA GLY A 197 6.33 -51.45 -5.07
C GLY A 197 6.57 -50.04 -5.64
N PHE A 198 6.14 -48.99 -4.93
CA PHE A 198 6.45 -47.61 -5.28
C PHE A 198 7.90 -47.26 -4.92
N LEU A 199 8.32 -47.59 -3.69
CA LEU A 199 9.68 -47.28 -3.20
C LEU A 199 10.78 -47.92 -4.04
N SER A 200 10.54 -49.13 -4.58
CA SER A 200 11.52 -49.82 -5.41
C SER A 200 11.67 -49.27 -6.84
N LYS A 201 10.73 -48.45 -7.31
CA LYS A 201 10.70 -47.91 -8.68
C LYS A 201 10.82 -46.38 -8.74
N ALA A 202 10.61 -45.68 -7.63
CA ALA A 202 10.66 -44.24 -7.58
C ALA A 202 12.13 -43.75 -7.57
N PRO A 203 12.44 -42.64 -8.32
CA PRO A 203 13.74 -42.02 -8.25
C PRO A 203 14.01 -41.48 -6.83
N ALA A 204 15.26 -41.56 -6.36
CA ALA A 204 15.65 -41.12 -5.02
C ALA A 204 15.31 -39.61 -4.70
N GLN A 205 15.06 -38.83 -5.75
CA GLN A 205 14.65 -37.42 -5.61
C GLN A 205 13.14 -37.22 -5.33
N GLN A 206 12.34 -38.29 -5.38
CA GLN A 206 10.87 -38.28 -5.18
C GLN A 206 10.42 -39.02 -3.92
N ILE A 207 11.36 -39.57 -3.17
CA ILE A 207 11.19 -40.19 -1.86
C ILE A 207 11.69 -39.23 -0.78
#